data_f490ca28211a210f319b3a9a60d407fc
#
_entry.id   f490ca28211a210f319b3a9a60d407fc
#
_cell.length_a   1.000
_cell.length_b   1.000
_cell.length_c   1.000
_cell.angle_alpha   90.00
_cell.angle_beta   90.00
_cell.angle_gamma   90.00
#
_symmetry.space_group_name_H-M   'P 1'
#
loop_
_entity.id
_entity.type
_entity.pdbx_description
1 polymer ?
#
loop_
_entity_poly.entity_id
_entity_poly.type
_entity_poly.pdbx_seq_one_letter_code
_entity_poly.pdbx_strand_id
1 'polypeptide(L)'
;MNKTNRKWISQIVACSFLAMLPIGAYAQTNKTIHGVVKDANGETIIGASVGQKGTKNATVTNLDGEFSISVPDNAVLEISYIGYNNQRVAVGGKSSLEIVLTEDVHKLNELVVVGYGVMKKKDLTGAVGSLAAKDIENSPVANIGQAIQGKIAGLQ
;
A
#
# COMPACT_ATOMS: atom_id res chain seq x y z
N MET A 1 -8.29 -35.98 -64.19
CA MET A 1 -8.20 -35.31 -62.86
C MET A 1 -7.10 -35.99 -62.07
N ASN A 2 -5.93 -35.34 -61.96
CA ASN A 2 -4.69 -35.93 -61.45
C ASN A 2 -4.76 -36.33 -59.99
N LYS A 3 -4.28 -37.53 -59.64
CA LYS A 3 -4.21 -38.11 -58.32
C LYS A 3 -3.41 -37.22 -57.34
N THR A 4 -2.51 -36.38 -57.81
CA THR A 4 -1.69 -35.41 -57.05
C THR A 4 -2.53 -34.26 -56.48
N ASN A 5 -3.51 -33.75 -57.19
CA ASN A 5 -4.34 -32.63 -56.76
C ASN A 5 -5.30 -33.02 -55.62
N ARG A 6 -5.71 -34.29 -55.53
CA ARG A 6 -6.58 -34.78 -54.45
C ARG A 6 -5.88 -34.83 -53.11
N LYS A 7 -4.57 -35.13 -53.08
CA LYS A 7 -3.78 -35.11 -51.81
C LYS A 7 -3.54 -33.68 -51.29
N TRP A 8 -3.30 -32.73 -52.20
CA TRP A 8 -3.12 -31.33 -51.84
C TRP A 8 -4.40 -30.69 -51.29
N ILE A 9 -5.52 -30.97 -51.95
CA ILE A 9 -6.83 -30.48 -51.49
C ILE A 9 -7.18 -31.08 -50.11
N SER A 10 -6.89 -32.36 -49.89
CA SER A 10 -7.09 -33.01 -48.57
C SER A 10 -6.23 -32.40 -47.46
N GLN A 11 -5.00 -32.01 -47.75
CA GLN A 11 -4.12 -31.37 -46.78
C GLN A 11 -4.57 -29.93 -46.45
N ILE A 12 -5.04 -29.17 -47.46
CA ILE A 12 -5.55 -27.81 -47.25
C ILE A 12 -6.83 -27.86 -46.42
N VAL A 13 -7.73 -28.80 -46.68
CA VAL A 13 -8.97 -28.97 -45.90
C VAL A 13 -8.68 -29.40 -44.46
N ALA A 14 -7.69 -30.28 -44.22
CA ALA A 14 -7.28 -30.69 -42.88
C ALA A 14 -6.64 -29.57 -42.12
N CYS A 15 -5.80 -28.71 -42.72
CA CYS A 15 -5.25 -27.53 -42.10
C CYS A 15 -6.31 -26.47 -41.78
N SER A 16 -7.31 -26.30 -42.67
CA SER A 16 -8.42 -25.36 -42.43
C SER A 16 -9.33 -25.79 -41.28
N PHE A 17 -9.52 -27.10 -41.09
CA PHE A 17 -10.31 -27.64 -39.99
C PHE A 17 -9.61 -27.53 -38.61
N LEU A 18 -8.26 -27.59 -38.60
CA LEU A 18 -7.46 -27.41 -37.37
C LEU A 18 -7.41 -25.95 -36.91
N ALA A 19 -7.60 -24.98 -37.80
CA ALA A 19 -7.64 -23.56 -37.48
C ALA A 19 -8.98 -23.09 -36.85
N MET A 20 -9.99 -23.94 -36.83
CA MET A 20 -11.32 -23.66 -36.25
C MET A 20 -11.50 -24.20 -34.82
N LEU A 21 -10.41 -24.52 -34.10
CA LEU A 21 -10.51 -24.78 -32.67
C LEU A 21 -10.92 -23.50 -32.01
N PRO A 22 -12.07 -23.45 -31.31
CA PRO A 22 -12.43 -22.26 -30.52
C PRO A 22 -11.36 -22.09 -29.47
N ILE A 23 -10.60 -21.00 -29.56
CA ILE A 23 -9.79 -20.52 -28.43
C ILE A 23 -10.82 -20.21 -27.38
N GLY A 24 -11.00 -21.11 -26.42
CA GLY A 24 -11.90 -20.93 -25.28
C GLY A 24 -11.49 -19.66 -24.58
N ALA A 25 -12.18 -18.58 -24.87
CA ALA A 25 -12.09 -17.37 -24.06
C ALA A 25 -12.66 -17.75 -22.70
N TYR A 26 -11.77 -18.03 -21.74
CA TYR A 26 -12.16 -18.13 -20.34
C TYR A 26 -12.65 -16.75 -19.91
N ALA A 27 -13.94 -16.52 -20.01
CA ALA A 27 -14.57 -15.34 -19.45
C ALA A 27 -14.40 -15.44 -17.92
N GLN A 28 -13.48 -14.64 -17.37
CA GLN A 28 -13.36 -14.51 -15.93
C GLN A 28 -14.63 -13.83 -15.42
N THR A 29 -15.50 -14.60 -14.76
CA THR A 29 -16.70 -14.08 -14.15
C THR A 29 -16.31 -13.30 -12.91
N ASN A 30 -16.44 -11.98 -12.95
CA ASN A 30 -16.26 -11.13 -11.77
C ASN A 30 -17.49 -11.27 -10.87
N LYS A 31 -17.24 -11.39 -9.59
CA LYS A 31 -18.24 -11.44 -8.53
C LYS A 31 -18.07 -10.23 -7.61
N THR A 32 -19.16 -9.62 -7.20
CA THR A 32 -19.14 -8.58 -6.20
C THR A 32 -18.97 -9.19 -4.81
N ILE A 33 -17.92 -8.78 -4.13
CA ILE A 33 -17.59 -9.17 -2.76
C ILE A 33 -17.91 -7.98 -1.86
N HIS A 34 -18.67 -8.26 -0.81
CA HIS A 34 -18.91 -7.31 0.27
C HIS A 34 -18.04 -7.69 1.46
N GLY A 35 -17.64 -6.71 2.26
CA GLY A 35 -16.88 -7.01 3.47
C GLY A 35 -16.83 -5.84 4.43
N VAL A 36 -16.35 -6.12 5.63
CA VAL A 36 -16.13 -5.13 6.69
C VAL A 36 -14.69 -5.22 7.14
N VAL A 37 -14.07 -4.06 7.35
CA VAL A 37 -12.71 -3.94 7.89
C VAL A 37 -12.80 -3.41 9.31
N LYS A 38 -12.20 -4.13 10.25
CA LYS A 38 -12.15 -3.81 11.70
C LYS A 38 -10.71 -3.80 12.18
N ASP A 39 -10.49 -3.19 13.32
CA ASP A 39 -9.25 -3.33 14.07
C ASP A 39 -9.29 -4.54 15.05
N ALA A 40 -8.20 -4.74 15.80
CA ALA A 40 -8.10 -5.80 16.80
C ALA A 40 -9.07 -5.63 17.98
N ASN A 41 -9.61 -4.42 18.22
CA ASN A 41 -10.58 -4.09 19.27
C ASN A 41 -12.02 -4.30 18.79
N GLY A 42 -12.22 -4.54 17.49
CA GLY A 42 -13.53 -4.70 16.86
C GLY A 42 -14.13 -3.39 16.34
N GLU A 43 -13.39 -2.27 16.40
CA GLU A 43 -13.81 -1.00 15.83
C GLU A 43 -13.70 -1.01 14.30
N THR A 44 -14.67 -0.42 13.61
CA THR A 44 -14.69 -0.36 12.14
C THR A 44 -13.70 0.67 11.62
N ILE A 45 -12.92 0.31 10.59
CA ILE A 45 -11.91 1.18 9.99
C ILE A 45 -12.49 1.88 8.78
N ILE A 46 -12.63 3.20 8.88
CA ILE A 46 -13.15 4.08 7.82
C ILE A 46 -12.01 4.49 6.90
N GLY A 47 -12.23 4.46 5.57
CA GLY A 47 -11.24 4.92 4.59
C GLY A 47 -10.08 3.96 4.35
N ALA A 48 -10.17 2.70 4.82
CA ALA A 48 -9.19 1.67 4.48
C ALA A 48 -9.23 1.37 2.98
N SER A 49 -8.07 1.28 2.35
CA SER A 49 -7.95 0.91 0.94
C SER A 49 -8.04 -0.60 0.78
N VAL A 50 -8.92 -1.06 -0.09
CA VAL A 50 -9.11 -2.47 -0.43
C VAL A 50 -8.89 -2.63 -1.93
N GLY A 51 -7.79 -3.23 -2.34
CA GLY A 51 -7.40 -3.39 -3.74
C GLY A 51 -7.22 -4.85 -4.14
N GLN A 52 -7.48 -5.15 -5.40
CA GLN A 52 -7.14 -6.43 -6.00
C GLN A 52 -5.64 -6.44 -6.33
N LYS A 53 -4.89 -7.35 -5.70
CA LYS A 53 -3.44 -7.48 -5.90
C LYS A 53 -3.07 -7.61 -7.39
N GLY A 54 -2.12 -6.78 -7.84
CA GLY A 54 -1.60 -6.81 -9.21
C GLY A 54 -2.47 -6.10 -10.25
N THR A 55 -3.52 -5.39 -9.82
CA THR A 55 -4.39 -4.60 -10.71
C THR A 55 -4.59 -3.19 -10.17
N LYS A 56 -5.30 -2.35 -10.93
CA LYS A 56 -5.72 -1.01 -10.48
C LYS A 56 -7.14 -1.01 -9.88
N ASN A 57 -7.76 -2.18 -9.74
CA ASN A 57 -9.11 -2.30 -9.20
C ASN A 57 -9.05 -2.18 -7.68
N ALA A 58 -9.55 -1.08 -7.14
CA ALA A 58 -9.56 -0.80 -5.71
C ALA A 58 -10.81 -0.01 -5.30
N THR A 59 -11.16 -0.11 -4.03
CA THR A 59 -12.22 0.64 -3.35
C THR A 59 -11.74 1.09 -1.97
N VAL A 60 -12.54 1.87 -1.27
CA VAL A 60 -12.29 2.29 0.12
C VAL A 60 -13.48 1.93 1.00
N THR A 61 -13.23 1.72 2.29
CA THR A 61 -14.30 1.47 3.26
C THR A 61 -15.10 2.73 3.56
N ASN A 62 -16.42 2.57 3.75
CA ASN A 62 -17.36 3.62 4.13
C ASN A 62 -17.29 3.93 5.65
N LEU A 63 -18.25 4.73 6.16
CA LEU A 63 -18.35 5.13 7.58
C LEU A 63 -18.58 3.94 8.53
N ASP A 64 -19.17 2.86 8.04
CA ASP A 64 -19.43 1.63 8.78
C ASP A 64 -18.30 0.60 8.62
N GLY A 65 -17.18 1.00 7.97
CA GLY A 65 -16.06 0.12 7.65
C GLY A 65 -16.36 -0.90 6.54
N GLU A 66 -17.48 -0.77 5.83
CA GLU A 66 -17.88 -1.68 4.77
C GLU A 66 -17.28 -1.31 3.43
N PHE A 67 -17.02 -2.33 2.61
CA PHE A 67 -16.57 -2.15 1.22
C PHE A 67 -17.33 -3.09 0.29
N SER A 68 -17.32 -2.73 -0.99
CA SER A 68 -17.82 -3.57 -2.08
C SER A 68 -16.85 -3.47 -3.25
N ILE A 69 -16.41 -4.63 -3.76
CA ILE A 69 -15.45 -4.71 -4.86
C ILE A 69 -15.81 -5.88 -5.80
N SER A 70 -15.71 -5.64 -7.12
CA SER A 70 -15.96 -6.67 -8.13
C SER A 70 -14.64 -7.29 -8.58
N VAL A 71 -14.46 -8.57 -8.28
CA VAL A 71 -13.20 -9.32 -8.53
C VAL A 71 -13.50 -10.77 -8.94
N PRO A 72 -12.58 -11.46 -9.63
CA PRO A 72 -12.72 -12.88 -9.91
C PRO A 72 -12.57 -13.73 -8.62
N ASP A 73 -13.14 -14.93 -8.61
CA ASP A 73 -13.17 -15.83 -7.45
C ASP A 73 -11.77 -16.20 -6.92
N ASN A 74 -10.75 -16.21 -7.77
CA ASN A 74 -9.36 -16.50 -7.42
C ASN A 74 -8.55 -15.26 -7.02
N ALA A 75 -9.17 -14.10 -6.87
CA ALA A 75 -8.49 -12.86 -6.53
C ALA A 75 -7.94 -12.89 -5.10
N VAL A 76 -6.85 -12.15 -4.91
CA VAL A 76 -6.30 -11.80 -3.59
C VAL A 76 -6.55 -10.32 -3.38
N LEU A 77 -7.23 -9.98 -2.31
CA LEU A 77 -7.39 -8.60 -1.87
C LEU A 77 -6.21 -8.20 -1.00
N GLU A 78 -5.72 -7.00 -1.20
CA GLU A 78 -4.71 -6.35 -0.37
C GLU A 78 -5.36 -5.16 0.31
N ILE A 79 -5.37 -5.19 1.64
CA ILE A 79 -6.00 -4.20 2.48
C ILE A 79 -4.91 -3.40 3.18
N SER A 80 -5.00 -2.07 3.11
CA SER A 80 -4.04 -1.17 3.73
C SER A 80 -4.73 0.03 4.38
N TYR A 81 -4.22 0.43 5.54
CA TYR A 81 -4.63 1.64 6.23
C TYR A 81 -3.43 2.24 6.98
N ILE A 82 -3.41 3.58 7.12
CA ILE A 82 -2.31 4.26 7.79
C ILE A 82 -2.24 3.85 9.27
N GLY A 83 -1.04 3.47 9.74
CA GLY A 83 -0.84 2.98 11.12
C GLY A 83 -1.16 1.50 11.31
N TYR A 84 -1.51 0.76 10.27
CA TYR A 84 -1.82 -0.66 10.32
C TYR A 84 -0.93 -1.48 9.39
N ASN A 85 -0.75 -2.75 9.73
CA ASN A 85 -0.05 -3.70 8.88
C ASN A 85 -0.90 -4.08 7.67
N ASN A 86 -0.31 -4.07 6.47
CA ASN A 86 -1.00 -4.50 5.27
C ASN A 86 -1.39 -5.97 5.37
N GLN A 87 -2.64 -6.29 5.06
CA GLN A 87 -3.15 -7.65 5.07
C GLN A 87 -3.54 -8.12 3.66
N ARG A 88 -3.31 -9.41 3.39
CA ARG A 88 -3.72 -10.06 2.13
C ARG A 88 -4.70 -11.16 2.43
N VAL A 89 -5.85 -11.13 1.75
CA VAL A 89 -6.94 -12.08 1.93
C VAL A 89 -7.34 -12.65 0.57
N ALA A 90 -7.31 -13.98 0.44
CA ALA A 90 -7.84 -14.65 -0.75
C ALA A 90 -9.38 -14.67 -0.69
N VAL A 91 -10.02 -14.30 -1.79
CA VAL A 91 -11.49 -14.29 -1.90
C VAL A 91 -12.07 -15.70 -1.78
N GLY A 92 -11.49 -16.68 -2.49
CA GLY A 92 -11.82 -18.10 -2.35
C GLY A 92 -13.31 -18.41 -2.57
N GLY A 93 -13.97 -17.70 -3.48
CA GLY A 93 -15.39 -17.91 -3.80
C GLY A 93 -16.38 -17.35 -2.77
N LYS A 94 -15.92 -16.74 -1.67
CA LYS A 94 -16.76 -16.11 -0.66
C LYS A 94 -17.45 -14.87 -1.22
N SER A 95 -18.66 -14.58 -0.75
CA SER A 95 -19.41 -13.36 -1.12
C SER A 95 -19.27 -12.27 -0.06
N SER A 96 -18.90 -12.64 1.17
CA SER A 96 -18.71 -11.74 2.29
C SER A 96 -17.39 -12.04 3.00
N LEU A 97 -16.67 -11.00 3.41
CA LEU A 97 -15.38 -11.08 4.09
C LEU A 97 -15.39 -10.17 5.32
N GLU A 98 -14.92 -10.69 6.44
CA GLU A 98 -14.59 -9.90 7.61
C GLU A 98 -13.06 -9.87 7.74
N ILE A 99 -12.49 -8.68 7.83
CA ILE A 99 -11.05 -8.44 7.80
C ILE A 99 -10.66 -7.67 9.05
N VAL A 100 -9.72 -8.23 9.82
CA VAL A 100 -9.21 -7.58 11.04
C VAL A 100 -7.78 -7.12 10.78
N LEU A 101 -7.53 -5.81 10.83
CA LEU A 101 -6.18 -5.25 10.71
C LEU A 101 -5.53 -5.14 12.10
N THR A 102 -4.22 -5.36 12.13
CA THR A 102 -3.40 -5.17 13.33
C THR A 102 -2.60 -3.88 13.21
N GLU A 103 -2.50 -3.12 14.30
CA GLU A 103 -1.71 -1.89 14.34
C GLU A 103 -0.23 -2.17 14.05
N ASP A 104 0.41 -1.27 13.31
CA ASP A 104 1.83 -1.28 13.05
C ASP A 104 2.55 -0.36 14.05
N VAL A 105 2.87 -0.91 15.22
CA VAL A 105 3.56 -0.19 16.31
C VAL A 105 4.96 0.30 15.92
N HIS A 106 5.56 -0.23 14.86
CA HIS A 106 6.89 0.17 14.41
C HIS A 106 6.88 1.46 13.58
N LYS A 107 5.79 1.76 12.87
CA LYS A 107 5.67 2.97 12.05
C LYS A 107 5.35 4.23 12.86
N LEU A 108 4.79 4.10 14.05
CA LEU A 108 4.47 5.24 14.94
C LEU A 108 5.72 5.93 15.50
N ASN A 109 6.88 5.28 15.48
CA ASN A 109 8.13 5.83 15.95
C ASN A 109 8.95 6.63 14.90
N GLU A 110 8.53 6.64 13.63
CA GLU A 110 9.30 7.28 12.54
C GLU A 110 8.62 8.50 11.89
N LEU A 111 7.39 8.83 12.26
CA LEU A 111 6.72 10.03 11.74
C LEU A 111 7.05 11.26 12.60
N VAL A 112 8.32 11.67 12.57
CA VAL A 112 8.66 13.08 12.76
C VAL A 112 8.38 13.76 11.42
N VAL A 113 7.18 14.28 11.24
CA VAL A 113 6.84 15.15 10.11
C VAL A 113 7.62 16.45 10.27
N VAL A 114 8.82 16.51 9.72
CA VAL A 114 9.48 17.78 9.41
C VAL A 114 8.84 18.22 8.10
N GLY A 115 8.08 19.31 8.14
CA GLY A 115 7.53 19.93 6.94
C GLY A 115 8.64 20.17 5.92
N TYR A 116 8.36 19.74 4.66
CA TYR A 116 9.22 19.93 3.49
C TYR A 116 10.63 19.29 3.56
N GLY A 117 10.72 18.02 3.17
CA GLY A 117 11.96 17.32 2.83
C GLY A 117 12.46 16.41 3.95
N VAL A 118 12.66 15.16 3.61
CA VAL A 118 13.34 14.15 4.45
C VAL A 118 14.82 14.54 4.48
N MET A 119 15.25 15.35 5.44
CA MET A 119 16.65 15.54 5.76
C MET A 119 17.05 14.49 6.80
N LYS A 120 17.91 13.56 6.41
CA LYS A 120 18.59 12.68 7.37
C LYS A 120 19.38 13.55 8.34
N LYS A 121 19.31 13.26 9.64
CA LYS A 121 20.01 13.98 10.73
C LYS A 121 21.53 14.13 10.51
N LYS A 122 22.09 13.46 9.51
CA LYS A 122 23.48 13.54 9.10
C LYS A 122 23.80 14.69 8.15
N ASP A 123 22.78 15.28 7.53
CA ASP A 123 22.99 16.34 6.52
C ASP A 123 22.79 17.76 7.09
N LEU A 124 22.49 17.87 8.38
CA LEU A 124 22.46 19.14 9.12
C LEU A 124 23.88 19.55 9.55
N THR A 125 24.77 19.74 8.59
CA THR A 125 26.07 20.40 8.80
C THR A 125 25.96 21.93 8.72
N GLY A 126 24.85 22.49 9.12
CA GLY A 126 24.66 23.91 9.35
C GLY A 126 24.57 24.17 10.85
N ALA A 127 25.52 24.92 11.41
CA ALA A 127 25.67 25.37 12.77
C ALA A 127 24.36 25.46 13.63
N VAL A 128 23.83 24.32 14.04
CA VAL A 128 22.84 24.27 15.12
C VAL A 128 23.60 23.89 16.39
N GLY A 129 24.06 24.90 17.11
CA GLY A 129 24.63 24.69 18.43
C GLY A 129 23.55 24.18 19.38
N SER A 130 23.54 22.88 19.67
CA SER A 130 22.73 22.32 20.74
C SER A 130 23.40 22.62 22.08
N LEU A 131 22.83 23.56 22.84
CA LEU A 131 23.23 23.80 24.24
C LEU A 131 22.66 22.69 25.11
N ALA A 132 23.50 21.84 25.66
CA ALA A 132 23.10 20.91 26.70
C ALA A 132 22.80 21.68 28.00
N ALA A 133 21.72 21.35 28.73
CA ALA A 133 21.34 21.96 29.98
C ALA A 133 22.50 22.00 31.03
N LYS A 134 23.42 21.04 30.96
CA LYS A 134 24.63 20.93 31.77
C LYS A 134 25.63 22.05 31.59
N ASP A 135 25.62 22.72 30.42
CA ASP A 135 26.56 23.80 30.09
C ASP A 135 26.08 25.15 30.69
N ILE A 136 24.82 25.21 31.09
CA ILE A 136 24.21 26.42 31.70
C ILE A 136 24.35 26.39 33.23
N GLU A 137 24.30 25.22 33.87
CA GLU A 137 24.40 25.04 35.32
C GLU A 137 25.78 25.45 35.90
N ASN A 138 26.85 25.33 35.10
CA ASN A 138 28.22 25.62 35.54
C ASN A 138 28.71 27.03 35.16
N SER A 139 27.82 27.91 34.68
CA SER A 139 28.22 29.28 34.36
C SER A 139 27.93 30.22 35.55
N PRO A 140 28.95 30.90 36.13
CA PRO A 140 28.79 31.81 37.27
C PRO A 140 28.23 33.17 36.87
N VAL A 141 27.29 33.20 35.92
CA VAL A 141 26.67 34.44 35.44
C VAL A 141 25.23 34.57 35.96
N ALA A 142 24.93 35.71 36.50
CA ALA A 142 23.64 35.99 37.13
C ALA A 142 22.44 36.12 36.15
N ASN A 143 22.70 36.02 34.80
CA ASN A 143 21.67 36.19 33.79
C ASN A 143 21.87 35.22 32.66
N ILE A 144 20.83 34.44 32.34
CA ILE A 144 20.80 33.43 31.28
C ILE A 144 21.15 34.06 29.93
N GLY A 145 20.77 35.31 29.67
CA GLY A 145 21.09 36.04 28.43
C GLY A 145 22.59 36.22 28.22
N GLN A 146 23.37 36.45 29.28
CA GLN A 146 24.84 36.58 29.21
C GLN A 146 25.55 35.22 29.05
N ALA A 147 24.97 34.15 29.60
CA ALA A 147 25.54 32.81 29.44
C ALA A 147 25.43 32.28 28.00
N ILE A 148 24.46 32.75 27.24
CA ILE A 148 24.22 32.36 25.83
C ILE A 148 25.03 33.22 24.87
N GLN A 149 25.35 34.50 25.23
CA GLN A 149 26.23 35.34 24.43
C GLN A 149 27.64 34.74 24.42
N GLY A 150 28.15 34.47 23.27
CA GLY A 150 29.48 33.90 23.03
C GLY A 150 29.50 32.37 22.79
N LYS A 151 28.42 31.62 23.08
CA LYS A 151 28.32 30.21 22.74
C LYS A 151 27.55 29.92 21.45
N ILE A 152 26.80 30.90 20.94
CA ILE A 152 26.06 30.81 19.67
C ILE A 152 26.51 31.95 18.76
N ALA A 153 27.12 31.62 17.65
CA ALA A 153 27.49 32.61 16.63
C ALA A 153 26.22 33.21 16.01
N GLY A 154 25.98 34.52 16.19
CA GLY A 154 24.86 35.26 15.60
C GLY A 154 23.88 35.91 16.59
N LEU A 155 24.10 35.81 17.91
CA LEU A 155 23.39 36.60 18.92
C LEU A 155 24.26 37.81 19.31
N GLN A 156 23.86 39.00 18.87
CA GLN A 156 24.36 40.29 19.33
C GLN A 156 23.34 40.92 20.26
#